data_4597bbd549ff7777faa61f087a3b7f11
#
_entry.id   4597bbd549ff7777faa61f087a3b7f11
#
_cell.length_a   1.000
_cell.length_b   1.000
_cell.length_c   1.000
_cell.angle_alpha   90.00
_cell.angle_beta   90.00
_cell.angle_gamma   90.00
#
_symmetry.space_group_name_H-M   'P 1'
#
loop_
_entity.id
_entity.type
_entity.pdbx_description
1 polymer ?
#
loop_
_entity_poly.entity_id
_entity_poly.type
_entity_poly.pdbx_seq_one_letter_code
_entity_poly.pdbx_strand_id
1 'polypeptide(L)'
;KMRSSNSEEKKLYPDDVRFEESYKIKMRRNDWVRRKNEISESYVEMFRNAKSHITILCSYFLPGKIIRNLLSRAAGRGVKIKVITAGPSDVIMAKSAERWLYDWLLRNKIELYEYQPAVLHAKVAVCDSEWFTIGSYNINNVSAYASIELNLDIYHPGLAAQTERVIKRIAEDDCVPITMKYHK
;
A
#
# COMPACT_ATOMS: atom_id res chain seq x y z
N LYS A 1 16.85 37.30 39.02
CA LYS A 1 17.43 35.96 38.96
C LYS A 1 16.41 35.03 38.28
N MET A 2 16.54 34.87 36.96
CA MET A 2 15.78 33.89 36.19
C MET A 2 16.41 32.52 36.42
N ARG A 3 15.63 31.57 36.91
CA ARG A 3 16.02 30.17 36.97
C ARG A 3 15.87 29.56 35.55
N SER A 4 16.98 29.16 34.97
CA SER A 4 17.04 28.30 33.81
C SER A 4 16.44 26.94 34.19
N SER A 5 15.31 26.57 33.61
CA SER A 5 14.79 25.21 33.68
C SER A 5 15.52 24.40 32.58
N ASN A 6 16.49 23.60 33.00
CA ASN A 6 17.09 22.56 32.18
C ASN A 6 16.01 21.50 31.97
N SER A 7 15.31 21.51 30.84
CA SER A 7 14.51 20.38 30.40
C SER A 7 15.48 19.32 29.87
N GLU A 8 15.73 18.31 30.68
CA GLU A 8 16.36 17.06 30.21
C GLU A 8 15.50 16.51 29.08
N GLU A 9 15.97 16.62 27.84
CA GLU A 9 15.42 15.88 26.73
C GLU A 9 15.52 14.38 27.08
N LYS A 10 14.37 13.78 27.35
CA LYS A 10 14.26 12.35 27.61
C LYS A 10 14.70 11.62 26.33
N LYS A 11 15.90 11.05 26.33
CA LYS A 11 16.36 10.21 25.21
C LYS A 11 15.32 9.14 24.94
N LEU A 12 14.74 9.13 23.78
CA LEU A 12 13.68 8.20 23.36
C LEU A 12 14.18 6.77 23.15
N TYR A 13 15.52 6.58 23.13
CA TYR A 13 16.16 5.28 22.86
C TYR A 13 17.29 5.01 23.86
N PRO A 14 17.50 3.75 24.30
CA PRO A 14 18.65 3.35 25.09
C PRO A 14 19.97 3.64 24.34
N ASP A 15 21.02 3.97 25.07
CA ASP A 15 22.34 4.31 24.50
C ASP A 15 23.06 3.12 23.80
N ASP A 16 22.51 1.91 23.91
CA ASP A 16 23.04 0.66 23.37
C ASP A 16 22.36 0.16 22.07
N VAL A 17 21.42 0.93 21.51
CA VAL A 17 20.85 0.61 20.20
C VAL A 17 21.90 0.83 19.13
N ARG A 18 22.63 -0.22 18.79
CA ARG A 18 23.50 -0.25 17.61
C ARG A 18 22.65 -0.44 16.37
N PHE A 19 22.57 0.59 15.53
CA PHE A 19 22.04 0.47 14.18
C PHE A 19 23.10 -0.20 13.30
N GLU A 20 23.11 -1.54 13.29
CA GLU A 20 24.08 -2.32 12.49
C GLU A 20 23.73 -2.36 11.00
N GLU A 21 22.54 -1.93 10.62
CA GLU A 21 22.05 -1.94 9.22
C GLU A 21 21.64 -0.54 8.76
N SER A 22 22.13 -0.16 7.58
CA SER A 22 21.68 1.06 6.91
C SER A 22 20.49 0.75 6.02
N TYR A 23 19.40 1.49 6.18
CA TYR A 23 18.18 1.35 5.39
C TYR A 23 18.12 2.45 4.33
N LYS A 24 17.87 2.07 3.08
CA LYS A 24 17.58 3.05 2.03
C LYS A 24 16.09 3.39 2.06
N ILE A 25 15.77 4.57 2.57
CA ILE A 25 14.40 5.07 2.66
C ILE A 25 14.29 6.31 1.77
N LYS A 26 13.22 6.36 0.95
CA LYS A 26 12.85 7.54 0.18
C LYS A 26 11.49 8.04 0.65
N MET A 27 11.44 9.29 1.09
CA MET A 27 10.18 9.98 1.33
C MET A 27 9.59 10.41 -0.02
N ARG A 28 8.32 10.05 -0.26
CA ARG A 28 7.58 10.35 -1.47
C ARG A 28 6.36 11.18 -1.14
N ARG A 29 6.07 12.17 -1.95
CA ARG A 29 4.95 13.07 -1.76
C ARG A 29 4.12 13.21 -3.03
N ASN A 30 2.79 13.07 -2.88
CA ASN A 30 1.86 13.65 -3.83
C ASN A 30 1.31 14.95 -3.23
N ASP A 31 1.29 16.02 -4.03
CA ASP A 31 0.86 17.34 -3.62
C ASP A 31 0.25 18.03 -4.85
N TRP A 32 -1.07 18.07 -4.92
CA TRP A 32 -1.78 18.62 -6.06
C TRP A 32 -1.54 20.12 -6.24
N VAL A 33 -1.31 20.87 -5.13
CA VAL A 33 -1.01 22.31 -5.15
C VAL A 33 0.36 22.57 -5.76
N ARG A 34 1.37 21.77 -5.38
CA ARG A 34 2.75 21.88 -5.86
C ARG A 34 3.06 21.02 -7.06
N ARG A 35 2.05 20.33 -7.61
CA ARG A 35 2.16 19.42 -8.77
C ARG A 35 3.22 18.33 -8.58
N LYS A 36 3.31 17.75 -7.38
CA LYS A 36 4.20 16.63 -7.06
C LYS A 36 3.44 15.32 -7.17
N ASN A 37 3.99 14.33 -7.89
CA ASN A 37 3.38 13.03 -8.15
C ASN A 37 4.31 11.86 -7.79
N GLU A 38 5.20 12.05 -6.83
CA GLU A 38 6.28 11.11 -6.52
C GLU A 38 5.77 9.74 -6.06
N ILE A 39 4.64 9.70 -5.32
CA ILE A 39 4.03 8.42 -4.90
C ILE A 39 3.41 7.72 -6.10
N SER A 40 2.71 8.45 -6.96
CA SER A 40 2.13 7.88 -8.18
C SER A 40 3.20 7.31 -9.10
N GLU A 41 4.36 7.98 -9.22
CA GLU A 41 5.53 7.52 -9.97
C GLU A 41 6.13 6.25 -9.35
N SER A 42 6.21 6.16 -8.02
CA SER A 42 6.66 4.98 -7.30
C SER A 42 5.77 3.76 -7.59
N TYR A 43 4.45 3.91 -7.58
CA TYR A 43 3.54 2.83 -7.99
C TYR A 43 3.68 2.46 -9.48
N VAL A 44 3.87 3.44 -10.36
CA VAL A 44 4.14 3.17 -11.78
C VAL A 44 5.43 2.36 -11.94
N GLU A 45 6.49 2.72 -11.21
CA GLU A 45 7.77 1.99 -11.18
C GLU A 45 7.56 0.55 -10.67
N MET A 46 6.82 0.38 -9.57
CA MET A 46 6.48 -0.93 -9.00
C MET A 46 5.81 -1.83 -10.04
N PHE A 47 4.73 -1.37 -10.66
CA PHE A 47 3.95 -2.19 -11.61
C PHE A 47 4.70 -2.47 -12.92
N ARG A 48 5.61 -1.59 -13.34
CA ARG A 48 6.44 -1.81 -14.53
C ARG A 48 7.56 -2.82 -14.28
N ASN A 49 8.18 -2.77 -13.11
CA ASN A 49 9.46 -3.44 -12.85
C ASN A 49 9.32 -4.72 -12.03
N ALA A 50 8.16 -4.98 -11.43
CA ALA A 50 7.91 -6.21 -10.70
C ALA A 50 8.18 -7.45 -11.56
N LYS A 51 8.87 -8.43 -10.98
CA LYS A 51 9.33 -9.66 -11.64
C LYS A 51 8.55 -10.90 -11.20
N SER A 52 8.13 -10.97 -9.94
CA SER A 52 7.51 -12.16 -9.38
C SER A 52 6.14 -11.88 -8.77
N HIS A 53 6.03 -10.92 -7.84
CA HIS A 53 4.78 -10.68 -7.16
C HIS A 53 4.64 -9.26 -6.60
N ILE A 54 3.38 -8.84 -6.43
CA ILE A 54 3.01 -7.58 -5.77
C ILE A 54 1.88 -7.89 -4.79
N THR A 55 2.03 -7.48 -3.52
CA THR A 55 0.99 -7.59 -2.51
C THR A 55 0.56 -6.20 -2.07
N ILE A 56 -0.72 -5.88 -2.19
CA ILE A 56 -1.28 -4.56 -1.87
C ILE A 56 -2.30 -4.73 -0.74
N LEU A 57 -2.16 -3.92 0.31
CA LEU A 57 -3.14 -3.75 1.38
C LEU A 57 -3.57 -2.28 1.38
N CYS A 58 -4.81 -1.99 0.99
CA CYS A 58 -5.26 -0.63 0.73
C CYS A 58 -6.73 -0.45 1.13
N SER A 59 -7.04 0.64 1.85
CA SER A 59 -8.42 0.93 2.30
C SER A 59 -9.40 1.14 1.15
N TYR A 60 -8.98 1.89 0.13
CA TYR A 60 -9.78 2.20 -1.06
C TYR A 60 -8.98 1.95 -2.32
N PHE A 61 -9.30 0.86 -3.01
CA PHE A 61 -8.62 0.43 -4.23
C PHE A 61 -9.46 0.75 -5.47
N LEU A 62 -9.33 1.99 -5.95
CA LEU A 62 -10.05 2.52 -7.13
C LEU A 62 -9.06 3.01 -8.21
N PRO A 63 -8.23 2.12 -8.76
CA PRO A 63 -7.17 2.49 -9.69
C PRO A 63 -7.73 3.14 -10.96
N GLY A 64 -7.19 4.29 -11.33
CA GLY A 64 -7.46 4.96 -12.59
C GLY A 64 -6.95 4.15 -13.80
N LYS A 65 -7.30 4.58 -15.01
CA LYS A 65 -7.01 3.86 -16.27
C LYS A 65 -5.52 3.51 -16.43
N ILE A 66 -4.61 4.42 -16.07
CA ILE A 66 -3.15 4.21 -16.20
C ILE A 66 -2.72 3.05 -15.29
N ILE A 67 -3.10 3.08 -14.03
CA ILE A 67 -2.75 2.03 -13.06
C ILE A 67 -3.37 0.69 -13.44
N ARG A 68 -4.63 0.67 -13.89
CA ARG A 68 -5.27 -0.56 -14.40
C ARG A 68 -4.49 -1.18 -15.56
N ASN A 69 -4.08 -0.38 -16.53
CA ASN A 69 -3.28 -0.85 -17.65
C ASN A 69 -1.93 -1.43 -17.19
N LEU A 70 -1.28 -0.81 -16.20
CA LEU A 70 0.00 -1.30 -15.66
C LEU A 70 -0.18 -2.61 -14.88
N LEU A 71 -1.24 -2.73 -14.08
CA LEU A 71 -1.59 -3.96 -13.36
C LEU A 71 -1.87 -5.11 -14.35
N SER A 72 -2.69 -4.85 -15.39
CA SER A 72 -2.98 -5.85 -16.42
C SER A 72 -1.71 -6.30 -17.16
N ARG A 73 -0.80 -5.37 -17.48
CA ARG A 73 0.49 -5.71 -18.10
C ARG A 73 1.41 -6.49 -17.16
N ALA A 74 1.44 -6.15 -15.87
CA ALA A 74 2.22 -6.89 -14.89
C ALA A 74 1.69 -8.33 -14.74
N ALA A 75 0.37 -8.50 -14.59
CA ALA A 75 -0.26 -9.82 -14.58
C ALA A 75 -0.02 -10.61 -15.89
N GLY A 76 -0.06 -9.93 -17.04
CA GLY A 76 0.27 -10.52 -18.36
C GLY A 76 1.72 -10.98 -18.49
N ARG A 77 2.67 -10.40 -17.75
CA ARG A 77 4.06 -10.87 -17.63
C ARG A 77 4.21 -12.06 -16.67
N GLY A 78 3.15 -12.49 -15.99
CA GLY A 78 3.19 -13.57 -15.01
C GLY A 78 3.44 -13.12 -13.57
N VAL A 79 3.44 -11.80 -13.30
CA VAL A 79 3.55 -11.27 -11.94
C VAL A 79 2.28 -11.63 -11.16
N LYS A 80 2.41 -12.30 -10.01
CA LYS A 80 1.30 -12.62 -9.12
C LYS A 80 0.90 -11.36 -8.35
N ILE A 81 -0.32 -10.91 -8.53
CA ILE A 81 -0.82 -9.70 -7.87
C ILE A 81 -1.90 -10.08 -6.89
N LYS A 82 -1.73 -9.68 -5.62
CA LYS A 82 -2.72 -9.83 -4.55
C LYS A 82 -3.15 -8.47 -4.06
N VAL A 83 -4.46 -8.25 -3.97
CA VAL A 83 -5.06 -7.03 -3.44
C VAL A 83 -5.96 -7.39 -2.26
N ILE A 84 -5.73 -6.73 -1.14
CA ILE A 84 -6.57 -6.81 0.05
C ILE A 84 -7.18 -5.43 0.27
N THR A 85 -8.50 -5.37 0.31
CA THR A 85 -9.26 -4.13 0.50
C THR A 85 -10.17 -4.23 1.72
N ALA A 86 -10.79 -3.11 2.13
CA ALA A 86 -11.72 -3.10 3.23
C ALA A 86 -12.99 -3.90 2.88
N GLY A 87 -13.45 -4.81 3.73
CA GLY A 87 -14.79 -5.41 3.67
C GLY A 87 -15.82 -4.41 4.16
N PRO A 88 -15.91 -4.15 5.49
CA PRO A 88 -16.64 -3.00 6.02
C PRO A 88 -15.98 -1.69 5.59
N SER A 89 -16.77 -0.70 5.17
CA SER A 89 -16.28 0.61 4.75
C SER A 89 -17.13 1.71 5.39
N ASP A 90 -16.46 2.75 5.85
CA ASP A 90 -17.09 4.00 6.33
C ASP A 90 -17.60 4.89 5.18
N VAL A 91 -17.18 4.60 3.93
CA VAL A 91 -17.62 5.32 2.72
C VAL A 91 -18.33 4.37 1.76
N ILE A 92 -19.65 4.22 1.91
CA ILE A 92 -20.49 3.27 1.15
C ILE A 92 -20.35 3.46 -0.37
N MET A 93 -20.31 4.71 -0.84
CA MET A 93 -20.18 5.02 -2.28
C MET A 93 -18.84 4.56 -2.84
N ALA A 94 -17.74 4.76 -2.09
CA ALA A 94 -16.41 4.29 -2.50
C ALA A 94 -16.37 2.76 -2.57
N LYS A 95 -16.98 2.08 -1.60
CA LYS A 95 -17.10 0.62 -1.59
C LYS A 95 -17.92 0.08 -2.76
N SER A 96 -19.05 0.71 -3.08
CA SER A 96 -19.85 0.34 -4.24
C SER A 96 -19.08 0.50 -5.55
N ALA A 97 -18.36 1.62 -5.72
CA ALA A 97 -17.52 1.86 -6.90
C ALA A 97 -16.37 0.85 -6.99
N GLU A 98 -15.78 0.47 -5.85
CA GLU A 98 -14.71 -0.54 -5.79
C GLU A 98 -15.22 -1.91 -6.25
N ARG A 99 -16.40 -2.33 -5.82
CA ARG A 99 -17.02 -3.60 -6.23
C ARG A 99 -17.25 -3.72 -7.73
N TRP A 100 -17.51 -2.63 -8.43
CA TRP A 100 -17.57 -2.62 -9.89
C TRP A 100 -16.27 -3.01 -10.58
N LEU A 101 -15.13 -2.82 -9.91
CA LEU A 101 -13.81 -3.21 -10.43
C LEU A 101 -13.44 -4.67 -10.15
N TYR A 102 -14.16 -5.35 -9.25
CA TYR A 102 -13.83 -6.72 -8.85
C TYR A 102 -13.82 -7.69 -10.03
N ASP A 103 -14.83 -7.61 -10.89
CA ASP A 103 -14.91 -8.42 -12.10
C ASP A 103 -13.69 -8.22 -13.02
N TRP A 104 -13.29 -6.95 -13.18
CA TRP A 104 -12.11 -6.61 -13.96
C TRP A 104 -10.82 -7.15 -13.32
N LEU A 105 -10.67 -7.05 -12.00
CA LEU A 105 -9.51 -7.57 -11.27
C LEU A 105 -9.39 -9.08 -11.44
N LEU A 106 -10.48 -9.81 -11.21
CA LEU A 106 -10.53 -11.26 -11.30
C LEU A 106 -10.26 -11.76 -12.74
N ARG A 107 -10.80 -11.10 -13.76
CA ARG A 107 -10.49 -11.40 -15.18
C ARG A 107 -9.03 -11.18 -15.54
N ASN A 108 -8.35 -10.25 -14.87
CA ASN A 108 -6.91 -10.03 -15.04
C ASN A 108 -6.06 -10.93 -14.13
N LYS A 109 -6.66 -12.00 -13.53
CA LYS A 109 -5.98 -12.96 -12.65
C LYS A 109 -5.34 -12.31 -11.42
N ILE A 110 -5.91 -11.21 -10.94
CA ILE A 110 -5.51 -10.55 -9.70
C ILE A 110 -6.29 -11.19 -8.56
N GLU A 111 -5.58 -11.70 -7.55
CA GLU A 111 -6.19 -12.25 -6.35
C GLU A 111 -6.77 -11.12 -5.52
N LEU A 112 -8.02 -11.27 -5.08
CA LEU A 112 -8.74 -10.23 -4.36
C LEU A 112 -9.30 -10.78 -3.04
N TYR A 113 -9.11 -10.01 -1.97
CA TYR A 113 -9.56 -10.32 -0.63
C TYR A 113 -10.23 -9.11 0.02
N GLU A 114 -11.25 -9.34 0.84
CA GLU A 114 -11.87 -8.33 1.70
C GLU A 114 -11.55 -8.61 3.17
N TYR A 115 -10.89 -7.66 3.84
CA TYR A 115 -10.63 -7.67 5.27
C TYR A 115 -11.94 -7.46 6.05
N GLN A 116 -12.27 -8.35 7.00
CA GLN A 116 -13.58 -8.40 7.65
C GLN A 116 -13.66 -7.77 9.05
N PRO A 117 -12.63 -7.86 9.92
CA PRO A 117 -12.81 -7.56 11.35
C PRO A 117 -13.21 -6.12 11.68
N ALA A 118 -12.77 -5.14 10.89
CA ALA A 118 -13.02 -3.72 11.12
C ALA A 118 -12.85 -2.91 9.82
N VAL A 119 -13.08 -1.59 9.90
CA VAL A 119 -12.73 -0.68 8.81
C VAL A 119 -11.21 -0.66 8.63
N LEU A 120 -10.75 -1.17 7.49
CA LEU A 120 -9.33 -1.18 7.15
C LEU A 120 -8.84 0.23 6.85
N HIS A 121 -7.77 0.67 7.53
CA HIS A 121 -7.12 1.97 7.25
C HIS A 121 -5.61 1.82 6.97
N ALA A 122 -5.23 0.80 6.21
CA ALA A 122 -3.86 0.55 5.79
C ALA A 122 -3.63 0.99 4.33
N LYS A 123 -2.40 1.40 4.00
CA LYS A 123 -1.95 1.70 2.65
C LYS A 123 -0.50 1.26 2.54
N VAL A 124 -0.31 0.01 2.11
CA VAL A 124 0.98 -0.66 2.00
C VAL A 124 1.00 -1.45 0.68
N ALA A 125 2.11 -1.42 -0.01
CA ALA A 125 2.34 -2.31 -1.15
C ALA A 125 3.77 -2.84 -1.11
N VAL A 126 3.91 -4.17 -1.22
CA VAL A 126 5.20 -4.89 -1.24
C VAL A 126 5.46 -5.38 -2.65
N CYS A 127 6.70 -5.27 -3.11
CA CYS A 127 7.14 -5.71 -4.43
C CYS A 127 8.30 -6.70 -4.30
N ASP A 128 8.11 -7.90 -4.84
CA ASP A 128 9.11 -8.96 -4.98
C ASP A 128 9.85 -9.33 -3.67
N SER A 129 9.28 -9.02 -2.49
CA SER A 129 9.94 -9.10 -1.17
C SER A 129 11.26 -8.30 -1.09
N GLU A 130 11.50 -7.36 -2.00
CA GLU A 130 12.72 -6.54 -2.05
C GLU A 130 12.52 -5.15 -1.44
N TRP A 131 11.35 -4.57 -1.63
CA TRP A 131 10.99 -3.25 -1.12
C TRP A 131 9.48 -3.09 -0.96
N PHE A 132 9.08 -2.07 -0.21
CA PHE A 132 7.67 -1.75 -0.02
C PHE A 132 7.46 -0.25 0.14
N THR A 133 6.25 0.21 -0.14
CA THR A 133 5.79 1.57 0.17
C THR A 133 4.70 1.53 1.22
N ILE A 134 4.75 2.47 2.16
CA ILE A 134 3.76 2.62 3.24
C ILE A 134 3.49 4.10 3.50
N GLY A 135 2.24 4.47 3.73
CA GLY A 135 1.89 5.85 4.03
C GLY A 135 0.40 6.14 4.00
N SER A 136 0.03 7.34 3.53
CA SER A 136 -1.35 7.80 3.50
C SER A 136 -2.08 7.56 2.17
N TYR A 137 -1.35 7.25 1.09
CA TYR A 137 -1.86 7.21 -0.27
C TYR A 137 -2.72 5.98 -0.56
N ASN A 138 -4.00 6.19 -0.84
CA ASN A 138 -4.86 5.18 -1.44
C ASN A 138 -4.64 5.12 -2.97
N ILE A 139 -4.75 3.93 -3.56
CA ILE A 139 -4.63 3.78 -5.02
C ILE A 139 -5.95 4.20 -5.67
N ASN A 140 -6.19 5.52 -5.67
CA ASN A 140 -7.36 6.14 -6.31
C ASN A 140 -7.03 7.53 -6.88
N ASN A 141 -7.96 8.10 -7.64
CA ASN A 141 -7.76 9.40 -8.27
C ASN A 141 -7.76 10.58 -7.27
N VAL A 142 -8.42 10.44 -6.12
CA VAL A 142 -8.44 11.50 -5.09
C VAL A 142 -7.05 11.65 -4.48
N SER A 143 -6.44 10.55 -4.04
CA SER A 143 -5.07 10.57 -3.53
C SER A 143 -4.04 10.95 -4.60
N ALA A 144 -4.32 10.64 -5.87
CA ALA A 144 -3.42 10.97 -6.97
C ALA A 144 -3.43 12.47 -7.33
N TYR A 145 -4.61 13.10 -7.34
CA TYR A 145 -4.80 14.41 -7.99
C TYR A 145 -5.46 15.49 -7.13
N ALA A 146 -6.00 15.15 -5.96
CA ALA A 146 -6.83 16.06 -5.16
C ALA A 146 -6.50 16.08 -3.66
N SER A 147 -5.40 15.45 -3.24
CA SER A 147 -4.96 15.46 -1.83
C SER A 147 -3.45 15.67 -1.70
N ILE A 148 -3.01 15.92 -0.48
CA ILE A 148 -1.60 15.93 -0.11
C ILE A 148 -1.34 14.63 0.65
N GLU A 149 -0.45 13.79 0.11
CA GLU A 149 -0.15 12.46 0.61
C GLU A 149 1.35 12.30 0.84
N LEU A 150 1.69 11.45 1.80
CA LEU A 150 3.07 11.10 2.13
C LEU A 150 3.22 9.59 2.23
N ASN A 151 4.21 9.04 1.54
CA ASN A 151 4.63 7.65 1.66
C ASN A 151 6.14 7.56 1.92
N LEU A 152 6.55 6.44 2.50
CA LEU A 152 7.93 6.01 2.57
C LEU A 152 8.12 4.79 1.69
N ASP A 153 9.06 4.87 0.75
CA ASP A 153 9.56 3.71 0.01
C ASP A 153 10.78 3.16 0.75
N ILE A 154 10.70 1.93 1.21
CA ILE A 154 11.72 1.27 2.04
C ILE A 154 12.33 0.13 1.24
N TYR A 155 13.60 0.28 0.89
CA TYR A 155 14.38 -0.67 0.09
C TYR A 155 15.22 -1.54 1.00
N HIS A 156 14.60 -2.59 1.55
CA HIS A 156 15.26 -3.55 2.41
C HIS A 156 14.57 -4.91 2.34
N PRO A 157 15.21 -5.95 1.77
CA PRO A 157 14.58 -7.26 1.55
C PRO A 157 14.07 -7.91 2.83
N GLY A 158 14.82 -7.83 3.94
CA GLY A 158 14.43 -8.40 5.23
C GLY A 158 13.11 -7.79 5.77
N LEU A 159 12.99 -6.45 5.73
CA LEU A 159 11.78 -5.75 6.14
C LEU A 159 10.62 -5.96 5.16
N ALA A 160 10.90 -5.99 3.86
CA ALA A 160 9.89 -6.25 2.83
C ALA A 160 9.29 -7.66 3.03
N ALA A 161 10.13 -8.67 3.20
CA ALA A 161 9.67 -10.04 3.48
C ALA A 161 8.93 -10.16 4.82
N GLN A 162 9.35 -9.41 5.84
CA GLN A 162 8.62 -9.36 7.13
C GLN A 162 7.24 -8.73 6.97
N THR A 163 7.16 -7.59 6.27
CA THR A 163 5.90 -6.89 5.97
C THR A 163 4.96 -7.80 5.18
N GLU A 164 5.49 -8.51 4.19
CA GLU A 164 4.72 -9.46 3.39
C GLU A 164 4.17 -10.63 4.22
N ARG A 165 4.97 -11.19 5.15
CA ARG A 165 4.50 -12.22 6.09
C ARG A 165 3.34 -11.72 6.97
N VAL A 166 3.40 -10.47 7.42
CA VAL A 166 2.31 -9.86 8.19
C VAL A 166 1.05 -9.74 7.34
N ILE A 167 1.17 -9.21 6.11
CA ILE A 167 0.02 -9.06 5.19
C ILE A 167 -0.56 -10.44 4.82
N LYS A 168 0.30 -11.44 4.60
CA LYS A 168 -0.14 -12.81 4.32
C LYS A 168 -0.97 -13.38 5.46
N ARG A 169 -0.53 -13.21 6.70
CA ARG A 169 -1.27 -13.65 7.90
C ARG A 169 -2.63 -12.94 7.99
N ILE A 170 -2.67 -11.63 7.77
CA ILE A 170 -3.95 -10.88 7.70
C ILE A 170 -4.87 -11.47 6.62
N ALA A 171 -4.32 -11.84 5.46
CA ALA A 171 -5.11 -12.41 4.38
C ALA A 171 -5.68 -13.80 4.74
N GLU A 172 -4.91 -14.61 5.47
CA GLU A 172 -5.29 -15.97 5.88
C GLU A 172 -6.28 -15.97 7.05
N ASP A 173 -6.08 -15.10 8.05
CA ASP A 173 -6.83 -15.12 9.30
C ASP A 173 -8.08 -14.21 9.25
N ASP A 174 -8.00 -13.07 8.57
CA ASP A 174 -8.96 -11.96 8.70
C ASP A 174 -9.70 -11.62 7.40
N CYS A 175 -9.41 -12.28 6.28
CA CYS A 175 -9.98 -11.90 5.00
C CYS A 175 -10.83 -12.99 4.35
N VAL A 176 -11.82 -12.55 3.59
CA VAL A 176 -12.62 -13.41 2.73
C VAL A 176 -12.13 -13.27 1.29
N PRO A 177 -11.76 -14.38 0.61
CA PRO A 177 -11.39 -14.34 -0.80
C PRO A 177 -12.61 -14.03 -1.68
N ILE A 178 -12.44 -13.12 -2.62
CA ILE A 178 -13.47 -12.78 -3.60
C ILE A 178 -13.22 -13.58 -4.88
N THR A 179 -14.24 -14.30 -5.32
CA THR A 179 -14.20 -15.12 -6.53
C THR A 179 -15.36 -14.77 -7.45
N MET A 180 -15.27 -15.15 -8.73
CA MET A 180 -16.33 -14.92 -9.72
C MET A 180 -17.70 -15.49 -9.31
N LYS A 181 -17.75 -16.47 -8.40
CA LYS A 181 -19.00 -17.06 -7.91
C LYS A 181 -19.77 -16.15 -6.94
N TYR A 182 -19.08 -15.23 -6.27
CA TYR A 182 -19.68 -14.31 -5.30
C TYR A 182 -20.14 -12.98 -5.91
N HIS A 183 -19.93 -12.78 -7.21
CA HIS A 183 -20.13 -11.51 -7.89
C HIS A 183 -21.31 -11.52 -8.90
N LYS A 184 -22.22 -12.47 -8.74
CA LYS A 184 -23.47 -12.50 -9.55
C LYS A 184 -24.65 -12.00 -8.77
#